data_cd97b12ce7d415039f67161abb118e2a
#
_entry.id   cd97b12ce7d415039f67161abb118e2a
#
_cell.length_a   1.000
_cell.length_b   1.000
_cell.length_c   1.000
_cell.angle_alpha   90.00
_cell.angle_beta   90.00
_cell.angle_gamma   90.00
#
_symmetry.space_group_name_H-M   'P 1'
#
loop_
_entity.id
_entity.type
_entity.pdbx_description
1 polymer ?
#
loop_
_entity_poly.entity_id
_entity_poly.type
_entity_poly.pdbx_seq_one_letter_code
_entity_poly.pdbx_strand_id
1 'polypeptide(L)'
;MLQSRERKLPTNSQVVKYNTAGDGNCFFHAVFGDNSSGPYKAERAQDMRMEWHKFLSQFTSLDDVSMPAPLRAQLENVFNMFLNKPGDLTGKSDRIKELVEQTNRKIKNAEGNVKRLVSKAVSKFNISHDQAMRDLREYAEALGENEYNVQYNSEFITRSFLDKPELYQAYLEAIESKSYFPFIGEISMLASLANIEINVYYKDNNSEEQKKFEPDPQMINNDDQLNQVFSRESYKLNDELWGSKERETIYLGGNHYSRAEIVTQELIRQQQEQEDFLLAKKLQLDEILEYCNVSKDISERAEVEKRFDELLVENANGKICDVVEQCVSDIKQRIERSEKQKFLSPSCSMEEPRVTPHQQQEILA
;
A
#
# COMPACT_ATOMS: atom_id res chain seq x y z
N MET A 1 -16.39 -14.80 -13.00
CA MET A 1 -15.18 -15.24 -12.27
C MET A 1 -13.99 -14.54 -12.89
N LEU A 2 -13.57 -13.43 -12.33
CA LEU A 2 -12.30 -12.76 -12.69
C LEU A 2 -11.19 -13.66 -12.16
N GLN A 3 -10.51 -14.37 -13.05
CA GLN A 3 -9.36 -15.18 -12.71
C GLN A 3 -8.21 -14.24 -12.32
N SER A 4 -7.92 -14.13 -11.02
CA SER A 4 -6.65 -13.58 -10.57
C SER A 4 -5.54 -14.44 -11.18
N ARG A 5 -4.80 -13.86 -12.12
CA ARG A 5 -3.62 -14.53 -12.68
C ARG A 5 -2.50 -14.46 -11.65
N GLU A 6 -2.29 -15.55 -10.96
CA GLU A 6 -1.06 -15.73 -10.16
C GLU A 6 0.13 -15.74 -11.11
N ARG A 7 1.06 -14.83 -10.89
CA ARG A 7 2.33 -14.79 -11.61
C ARG A 7 3.45 -14.98 -10.61
N LYS A 8 4.36 -15.90 -10.92
CA LYS A 8 5.63 -15.99 -10.20
C LYS A 8 6.48 -14.77 -10.56
N LEU A 9 7.23 -14.28 -9.58
CA LEU A 9 8.24 -13.25 -9.81
C LEU A 9 9.14 -13.60 -10.99
N PRO A 10 9.55 -12.62 -11.81
CA PRO A 10 10.57 -12.84 -12.83
C PRO A 10 11.84 -13.43 -12.20
N THR A 11 12.49 -14.37 -12.89
CA THR A 11 13.75 -14.93 -12.44
C THR A 11 14.76 -13.80 -12.21
N ASN A 12 15.41 -13.76 -11.05
CA ASN A 12 16.36 -12.72 -10.64
C ASN A 12 15.74 -11.36 -10.26
N SER A 13 14.48 -11.32 -9.80
CA SER A 13 13.90 -10.13 -9.19
C SER A 13 13.67 -10.33 -7.70
N GLN A 14 13.71 -9.22 -6.96
CA GLN A 14 13.48 -9.17 -5.52
C GLN A 14 12.38 -8.14 -5.22
N VAL A 15 11.52 -8.44 -4.24
CA VAL A 15 10.54 -7.47 -3.74
C VAL A 15 11.19 -6.64 -2.65
N VAL A 16 11.40 -5.36 -2.90
CA VAL A 16 11.86 -4.38 -1.91
C VAL A 16 10.62 -3.80 -1.23
N LYS A 17 10.63 -3.75 0.10
CA LYS A 17 9.50 -3.31 0.93
C LYS A 17 9.84 -2.01 1.62
N TYR A 18 8.92 -1.07 1.56
CA TYR A 18 9.03 0.22 2.22
C TYR A 18 8.00 0.33 3.32
N ASN A 19 8.41 0.79 4.48
CA ASN A 19 7.53 0.94 5.63
C ASN A 19 6.42 1.96 5.35
N THR A 20 5.24 1.69 5.90
CA THR A 20 4.10 2.60 5.90
C THR A 20 3.79 3.07 7.31
N ALA A 21 3.07 4.18 7.43
CA ALA A 21 2.63 4.67 8.73
C ALA A 21 1.73 3.65 9.44
N GLY A 22 1.94 3.49 10.76
CA GLY A 22 1.30 2.46 11.60
C GLY A 22 0.05 2.94 12.33
N ASP A 23 -0.79 3.77 11.72
CA ASP A 23 -1.99 4.36 12.32
C ASP A 23 -3.28 3.58 12.05
N GLY A 24 -3.17 2.36 11.47
CA GLY A 24 -4.30 1.50 11.10
C GLY A 24 -4.79 1.69 9.66
N ASN A 25 -4.28 2.68 8.93
CA ASN A 25 -4.60 2.93 7.52
C ASN A 25 -3.50 2.44 6.56
N CYS A 26 -2.72 1.43 6.96
CA CYS A 26 -1.53 0.98 6.23
C CYS A 26 -1.79 0.63 4.75
N PHE A 27 -2.96 0.10 4.41
CA PHE A 27 -3.34 -0.13 3.02
C PHE A 27 -3.37 1.18 2.22
N PHE A 28 -4.08 2.20 2.71
CA PHE A 28 -4.19 3.50 2.04
C PHE A 28 -2.84 4.21 1.98
N HIS A 29 -2.02 4.09 3.02
CA HIS A 29 -0.65 4.59 3.02
C HIS A 29 0.22 3.88 1.99
N ALA A 30 0.10 2.56 1.88
CA ALA A 30 0.87 1.78 0.91
C ALA A 30 0.49 2.12 -0.54
N VAL A 31 -0.79 2.33 -0.83
CA VAL A 31 -1.27 2.59 -2.19
C VAL A 31 -1.13 4.06 -2.58
N PHE A 32 -1.51 5.00 -1.71
CA PHE A 32 -1.66 6.42 -2.04
C PHE A 32 -0.63 7.34 -1.38
N GLY A 33 0.19 6.82 -0.48
CA GLY A 33 1.19 7.60 0.25
C GLY A 33 2.42 7.94 -0.58
N ASP A 34 3.15 8.93 -0.09
CA ASP A 34 4.51 9.24 -0.48
C ASP A 34 5.48 9.05 0.71
N ASN A 35 6.77 9.09 0.45
CA ASN A 35 7.84 8.90 1.44
C ASN A 35 8.64 10.18 1.73
N SER A 36 8.09 11.34 1.43
CA SER A 36 8.78 12.63 1.59
C SER A 36 9.23 12.92 3.03
N SER A 37 8.55 12.31 4.02
CA SER A 37 8.82 12.50 5.44
C SER A 37 9.26 11.22 6.19
N GLY A 38 9.67 10.18 5.47
CA GLY A 38 10.08 8.89 6.05
C GLY A 38 9.21 7.73 5.60
N PRO A 39 8.47 7.02 6.48
CA PRO A 39 7.56 5.97 6.07
C PRO A 39 6.48 6.48 5.11
N TYR A 40 6.08 5.68 4.12
CA TYR A 40 4.99 6.03 3.22
C TYR A 40 3.74 6.45 3.99
N LYS A 41 3.21 7.61 3.68
CA LYS A 41 2.05 8.18 4.35
C LYS A 41 1.17 8.94 3.36
N ALA A 42 -0.11 8.58 3.32
CA ALA A 42 -1.15 9.37 2.65
C ALA A 42 -1.80 10.30 3.68
N GLU A 43 -1.79 11.59 3.44
CA GLU A 43 -2.34 12.59 4.38
C GLU A 43 -3.84 12.37 4.63
N ARG A 44 -4.58 11.95 3.60
CA ARG A 44 -6.03 11.76 3.64
C ARG A 44 -6.45 10.30 3.71
N ALA A 45 -5.62 9.41 4.29
CA ALA A 45 -5.90 7.97 4.39
C ALA A 45 -7.22 7.67 5.13
N GLN A 46 -7.54 8.45 6.17
CA GLN A 46 -8.80 8.30 6.90
C GLN A 46 -10.01 8.73 6.05
N ASP A 47 -9.88 9.79 5.27
CA ASP A 47 -10.95 10.25 4.38
C ASP A 47 -11.23 9.19 3.30
N MET A 48 -10.20 8.54 2.73
CA MET A 48 -10.34 7.44 1.78
C MET A 48 -11.11 6.26 2.40
N ARG A 49 -10.81 5.93 3.66
CA ARG A 49 -11.56 4.91 4.41
C ARG A 49 -13.04 5.29 4.56
N MET A 50 -13.31 6.56 4.89
CA MET A 50 -14.68 7.05 5.04
C MET A 50 -15.43 7.09 3.70
N GLU A 51 -14.77 7.37 2.59
CA GLU A 51 -15.39 7.27 1.26
C GLU A 51 -15.71 5.80 0.89
N TRP A 52 -14.84 4.86 1.23
CA TRP A 52 -15.16 3.43 1.09
C TRP A 52 -16.39 3.04 1.91
N HIS A 53 -16.43 3.43 3.18
CA HIS A 53 -17.60 3.22 4.04
C HIS A 53 -18.85 3.86 3.45
N LYS A 54 -18.78 5.12 3.04
CA LYS A 54 -19.89 5.87 2.44
C LYS A 54 -20.42 5.21 1.17
N PHE A 55 -19.52 4.71 0.32
CA PHE A 55 -19.93 3.96 -0.88
C PHE A 55 -20.75 2.73 -0.52
N LEU A 56 -20.28 1.92 0.41
CA LEU A 56 -20.99 0.72 0.84
C LEU A 56 -22.29 1.03 1.61
N SER A 57 -22.33 2.13 2.36
CA SER A 57 -23.52 2.55 3.12
C SER A 57 -24.73 2.93 2.25
N GLN A 58 -24.55 2.98 0.93
CA GLN A 58 -25.66 3.18 0.00
C GLN A 58 -26.55 1.93 -0.12
N PHE A 59 -26.03 0.76 0.28
CA PHE A 59 -26.73 -0.51 0.25
C PHE A 59 -27.14 -0.95 1.65
N THR A 60 -28.28 -1.64 1.76
CA THR A 60 -28.83 -2.06 3.05
C THR A 60 -28.40 -3.46 3.46
N SER A 61 -28.11 -4.31 2.48
CA SER A 61 -27.69 -5.71 2.65
C SER A 61 -27.09 -6.26 1.36
N LEU A 62 -26.61 -7.49 1.36
CA LEU A 62 -26.20 -8.17 0.11
C LEU A 62 -27.36 -8.40 -0.86
N ASP A 63 -28.59 -8.51 -0.36
CA ASP A 63 -29.79 -8.70 -1.18
C ASP A 63 -30.36 -7.38 -1.72
N ASP A 64 -29.70 -6.24 -1.45
CA ASP A 64 -30.12 -4.96 -1.98
C ASP A 64 -30.14 -5.01 -3.52
N VAL A 65 -31.29 -4.77 -4.12
CA VAL A 65 -31.48 -4.85 -5.58
C VAL A 65 -30.67 -3.81 -6.35
N SER A 66 -30.28 -2.72 -5.69
CA SER A 66 -29.46 -1.67 -6.28
C SER A 66 -27.96 -2.01 -6.26
N MET A 67 -27.56 -3.05 -5.51
CA MET A 67 -26.17 -3.45 -5.44
C MET A 67 -25.72 -4.13 -6.74
N PRO A 68 -24.64 -3.65 -7.41
CA PRO A 68 -24.10 -4.29 -8.60
C PRO A 68 -23.75 -5.76 -8.35
N ALA A 69 -24.07 -6.63 -9.30
CA ALA A 69 -23.83 -8.07 -9.16
C ALA A 69 -22.35 -8.44 -8.91
N PRO A 70 -21.33 -7.80 -9.58
CA PRO A 70 -19.93 -8.04 -9.27
C PRO A 70 -19.54 -7.62 -7.84
N LEU A 71 -20.07 -6.49 -7.34
CA LEU A 71 -19.83 -6.04 -5.97
C LEU A 71 -20.44 -7.02 -4.97
N ARG A 72 -21.67 -7.47 -5.20
CA ARG A 72 -22.36 -8.48 -4.37
C ARG A 72 -21.51 -9.75 -4.30
N ALA A 73 -21.09 -10.29 -5.45
CA ALA A 73 -20.26 -11.49 -5.49
C ALA A 73 -18.94 -11.33 -4.73
N GLN A 74 -18.34 -10.14 -4.79
CA GLN A 74 -17.12 -9.85 -4.06
C GLN A 74 -17.36 -9.81 -2.54
N LEU A 75 -18.41 -9.16 -2.09
CA LEU A 75 -18.79 -9.10 -0.67
C LEU A 75 -19.22 -10.47 -0.13
N GLU A 76 -19.93 -11.29 -0.93
CA GLU A 76 -20.22 -12.67 -0.57
C GLU A 76 -18.94 -13.48 -0.31
N ASN A 77 -17.89 -13.28 -1.13
CA ASN A 77 -16.60 -13.90 -0.91
C ASN A 77 -15.95 -13.43 0.40
N VAL A 78 -16.00 -12.13 0.70
CA VAL A 78 -15.49 -11.56 1.95
C VAL A 78 -16.22 -12.16 3.16
N PHE A 79 -17.55 -12.23 3.12
CA PHE A 79 -18.36 -12.78 4.23
C PHE A 79 -18.17 -14.29 4.39
N ASN A 80 -17.98 -15.01 3.29
CA ASN A 80 -17.60 -16.43 3.34
C ASN A 80 -16.20 -16.62 3.96
N MET A 81 -15.25 -15.70 3.72
CA MET A 81 -13.95 -15.73 4.39
C MET A 81 -14.10 -15.60 5.90
N PHE A 82 -15.04 -14.78 6.39
CA PHE A 82 -15.30 -14.65 7.83
C PHE A 82 -15.73 -15.97 8.45
N LEU A 83 -16.58 -16.75 7.79
CA LEU A 83 -17.00 -18.08 8.26
C LEU A 83 -15.85 -19.09 8.27
N ASN A 84 -15.03 -19.09 7.23
CA ASN A 84 -13.98 -20.09 7.02
C ASN A 84 -12.70 -19.78 7.79
N LYS A 85 -12.43 -18.50 8.11
CA LYS A 85 -11.21 -18.05 8.79
C LYS A 85 -11.54 -17.10 9.94
N PRO A 86 -12.29 -17.54 10.94
CA PRO A 86 -12.73 -16.65 12.04
C PRO A 86 -11.56 -16.07 12.84
N GLY A 87 -10.39 -16.73 12.87
CA GLY A 87 -9.18 -16.23 13.52
C GLY A 87 -8.69 -14.89 12.92
N ASP A 88 -8.89 -14.66 11.64
CA ASP A 88 -8.47 -13.42 10.97
C ASP A 88 -9.30 -12.20 11.41
N LEU A 89 -10.46 -12.43 12.06
CA LEU A 89 -11.31 -11.38 12.62
C LEU A 89 -10.92 -10.94 14.03
N THR A 90 -9.97 -11.63 14.66
CA THR A 90 -9.55 -11.31 16.02
C THR A 90 -9.01 -9.87 16.09
N GLY A 91 -9.66 -9.05 16.92
CA GLY A 91 -9.33 -7.63 17.08
C GLY A 91 -9.86 -6.68 15.98
N LYS A 92 -10.58 -7.19 14.97
CA LYS A 92 -11.14 -6.37 13.88
C LYS A 92 -12.61 -5.96 14.13
N SER A 93 -13.46 -6.92 14.54
CA SER A 93 -14.88 -6.67 14.85
C SER A 93 -15.43 -7.77 15.74
N ASP A 94 -15.74 -7.42 16.98
CA ASP A 94 -16.36 -8.37 17.93
C ASP A 94 -17.77 -8.77 17.48
N ARG A 95 -18.51 -7.86 16.86
CA ARG A 95 -19.86 -8.13 16.37
C ARG A 95 -19.88 -9.13 15.22
N ILE A 96 -18.98 -8.97 14.24
CA ILE A 96 -18.83 -9.97 13.16
C ILE A 96 -18.42 -11.31 13.75
N LYS A 97 -17.46 -11.31 14.66
CA LYS A 97 -16.98 -12.52 15.34
C LYS A 97 -18.09 -13.26 16.05
N GLU A 98 -18.95 -12.56 16.78
CA GLU A 98 -20.10 -13.16 17.46
C GLU A 98 -21.08 -13.80 16.45
N LEU A 99 -21.44 -13.12 15.36
CA LEU A 99 -22.31 -13.64 14.31
C LEU A 99 -21.70 -14.88 13.64
N VAL A 100 -20.41 -14.88 13.39
CA VAL A 100 -19.68 -16.04 12.82
C VAL A 100 -19.68 -17.21 13.78
N GLU A 101 -19.40 -17.00 15.06
CA GLU A 101 -19.39 -18.07 16.07
C GLU A 101 -20.78 -18.69 16.25
N GLN A 102 -21.83 -17.87 16.25
CA GLN A 102 -23.22 -18.35 16.31
C GLN A 102 -23.58 -19.21 15.09
N THR A 103 -23.16 -18.75 13.91
CA THR A 103 -23.44 -19.45 12.65
C THR A 103 -22.67 -20.76 12.55
N ASN A 104 -21.38 -20.76 12.91
CA ASN A 104 -20.56 -21.97 12.92
C ASN A 104 -21.10 -23.02 13.91
N ARG A 105 -21.64 -22.60 15.06
CA ARG A 105 -22.35 -23.52 15.98
C ARG A 105 -23.58 -24.14 15.34
N LYS A 106 -24.38 -23.35 14.59
CA LYS A 106 -25.56 -23.87 13.87
C LYS A 106 -25.16 -24.86 12.77
N ILE A 107 -24.13 -24.55 11.98
CA ILE A 107 -23.60 -25.45 10.94
C ILE A 107 -23.15 -26.78 11.56
N LYS A 108 -22.37 -26.74 12.63
CA LYS A 108 -21.90 -27.94 13.34
C LYS A 108 -23.07 -28.76 13.92
N ASN A 109 -24.10 -28.09 14.45
CA ASN A 109 -25.30 -28.76 14.93
C ASN A 109 -26.08 -29.41 13.79
N ALA A 110 -26.19 -28.74 12.63
CA ALA A 110 -26.85 -29.30 11.46
C ALA A 110 -26.15 -30.57 10.97
N GLU A 111 -24.82 -30.58 10.91
CA GLU A 111 -24.04 -31.78 10.55
C GLU A 111 -24.29 -32.94 11.54
N GLY A 112 -24.38 -32.65 12.84
CA GLY A 112 -24.72 -33.62 13.86
C GLY A 112 -26.15 -34.13 13.72
N ASN A 113 -27.09 -33.25 13.37
CA ASN A 113 -28.48 -33.59 13.11
C ASN A 113 -28.65 -34.50 11.87
N VAL A 114 -27.90 -34.18 10.78
CA VAL A 114 -27.86 -35.03 9.59
C VAL A 114 -27.47 -36.46 9.94
N LYS A 115 -26.37 -36.64 10.70
CA LYS A 115 -25.94 -37.98 11.12
C LYS A 115 -27.00 -38.73 11.89
N ARG A 116 -27.71 -38.04 12.81
CA ARG A 116 -28.84 -38.64 13.59
C ARG A 116 -30.03 -38.98 12.72
N LEU A 117 -30.36 -38.11 11.78
CA LEU A 117 -31.49 -38.33 10.84
C LEU A 117 -31.19 -39.50 9.92
N VAL A 118 -29.99 -39.60 9.35
CA VAL A 118 -29.57 -40.73 8.53
C VAL A 118 -29.68 -42.04 9.32
N SER A 119 -29.18 -42.08 10.56
CA SER A 119 -29.28 -43.28 11.41
C SER A 119 -30.71 -43.70 11.68
N LYS A 120 -31.60 -42.74 11.96
CA LYS A 120 -33.06 -42.99 12.15
C LYS A 120 -33.67 -43.52 10.84
N ALA A 121 -33.36 -42.92 9.68
CA ALA A 121 -33.91 -43.34 8.39
C ALA A 121 -33.45 -44.75 8.02
N VAL A 122 -32.17 -45.07 8.15
CA VAL A 122 -31.61 -46.41 7.93
C VAL A 122 -32.34 -47.45 8.80
N SER A 123 -32.48 -47.14 10.08
CA SER A 123 -33.14 -48.07 11.01
C SER A 123 -34.63 -48.24 10.75
N LYS A 124 -35.36 -47.15 10.48
CA LYS A 124 -36.82 -47.18 10.32
C LYS A 124 -37.30 -47.73 8.98
N PHE A 125 -36.55 -47.43 7.91
CA PHE A 125 -36.94 -47.75 6.54
C PHE A 125 -36.15 -48.91 5.93
N ASN A 126 -35.18 -49.45 6.67
CA ASN A 126 -34.33 -50.56 6.23
C ASN A 126 -33.61 -50.28 4.90
N ILE A 127 -33.01 -49.10 4.78
CA ILE A 127 -32.31 -48.60 3.59
C ILE A 127 -30.81 -48.48 3.87
N SER A 128 -30.01 -48.31 2.79
CA SER A 128 -28.59 -48.04 2.94
C SER A 128 -28.32 -46.62 3.42
N HIS A 129 -27.15 -46.43 4.04
CA HIS A 129 -26.65 -45.10 4.45
C HIS A 129 -26.60 -44.13 3.27
N ASP A 130 -26.10 -44.58 2.13
CA ASP A 130 -25.98 -43.74 0.92
C ASP A 130 -27.34 -43.33 0.35
N GLN A 131 -28.33 -44.22 0.44
CA GLN A 131 -29.68 -43.87 0.05
C GLN A 131 -30.29 -42.84 1.00
N ALA A 132 -30.13 -43.04 2.32
CA ALA A 132 -30.59 -42.07 3.32
C ALA A 132 -29.95 -40.69 3.14
N MET A 133 -28.67 -40.63 2.75
CA MET A 133 -27.96 -39.38 2.47
C MET A 133 -28.43 -38.68 1.20
N ARG A 134 -28.69 -39.46 0.12
CA ARG A 134 -29.20 -38.87 -1.15
C ARG A 134 -30.61 -38.26 -1.01
N ASP A 135 -31.48 -38.99 -0.31
CA ASP A 135 -32.92 -38.63 -0.21
C ASP A 135 -33.23 -38.05 1.19
N LEU A 136 -32.24 -37.42 1.81
CA LEU A 136 -32.29 -36.98 3.21
C LEU A 136 -33.51 -36.12 3.53
N ARG A 137 -33.95 -35.25 2.61
CA ARG A 137 -35.11 -34.39 2.76
C ARG A 137 -36.40 -35.17 2.81
N GLU A 138 -36.57 -36.15 1.94
CA GLU A 138 -37.78 -37.01 1.89
C GLU A 138 -37.90 -37.82 3.17
N TYR A 139 -36.80 -38.36 3.69
CA TYR A 139 -36.81 -39.08 4.96
C TYR A 139 -37.02 -38.15 6.15
N ALA A 140 -36.56 -36.91 6.11
CA ALA A 140 -36.89 -35.93 7.13
C ALA A 140 -38.39 -35.64 7.19
N GLU A 141 -39.00 -35.40 6.05
CA GLU A 141 -40.44 -35.20 5.91
C GLU A 141 -41.22 -36.44 6.39
N ALA A 142 -40.83 -37.64 5.99
CA ALA A 142 -41.44 -38.90 6.43
C ALA A 142 -41.27 -39.18 7.93
N LEU A 143 -40.29 -38.56 8.58
CA LEU A 143 -40.06 -38.62 10.03
C LEU A 143 -40.72 -37.47 10.80
N GLY A 144 -41.43 -36.54 10.10
CA GLY A 144 -42.11 -35.39 10.68
C GLY A 144 -41.21 -34.23 11.08
N GLU A 145 -40.02 -34.13 10.49
CA GLU A 145 -39.06 -33.04 10.77
C GLU A 145 -39.43 -31.82 9.91
N ASN A 146 -40.19 -30.88 10.46
CA ASN A 146 -40.81 -29.77 9.71
C ASN A 146 -39.80 -28.60 9.40
N GLU A 147 -38.66 -28.55 10.04
CA GLU A 147 -37.70 -27.45 9.91
C GLU A 147 -36.39 -27.91 9.24
N TYR A 148 -36.51 -28.73 8.20
CA TYR A 148 -35.35 -29.35 7.54
C TYR A 148 -34.21 -28.34 7.21
N ASN A 149 -34.55 -27.24 6.54
CA ASN A 149 -33.52 -26.29 6.10
C ASN A 149 -32.73 -25.67 7.24
N VAL A 150 -33.39 -25.33 8.34
CA VAL A 150 -32.74 -24.69 9.51
C VAL A 150 -31.94 -25.69 10.35
N GLN A 151 -32.41 -26.95 10.44
CA GLN A 151 -31.85 -27.94 11.34
C GLN A 151 -30.85 -28.89 10.68
N TYR A 152 -30.91 -29.10 9.37
CA TYR A 152 -30.12 -30.12 8.68
C TYR A 152 -29.37 -29.63 7.45
N ASN A 153 -29.66 -28.42 6.94
CA ASN A 153 -29.06 -27.90 5.72
C ASN A 153 -28.01 -26.80 6.05
N SER A 154 -26.75 -27.19 6.07
CA SER A 154 -25.63 -26.28 6.33
C SER A 154 -25.48 -25.20 5.26
N GLU A 155 -25.82 -25.51 3.99
CA GLU A 155 -25.79 -24.56 2.89
C GLU A 155 -26.85 -23.46 3.08
N PHE A 156 -28.07 -23.83 3.46
CA PHE A 156 -29.11 -22.87 3.79
C PHE A 156 -28.74 -21.98 4.97
N ILE A 157 -28.10 -22.55 6.02
CA ILE A 157 -27.63 -21.80 7.17
C ILE A 157 -26.54 -20.81 6.75
N THR A 158 -25.62 -21.22 5.88
CA THR A 158 -24.56 -20.35 5.34
C THR A 158 -25.19 -19.22 4.51
N ARG A 159 -26.11 -19.53 3.60
CA ARG A 159 -26.79 -18.50 2.80
C ARG A 159 -27.55 -17.52 3.68
N SER A 160 -28.30 -18.01 4.66
CA SER A 160 -29.01 -17.18 5.63
C SER A 160 -28.08 -16.30 6.48
N PHE A 161 -26.82 -16.68 6.65
CA PHE A 161 -25.82 -15.81 7.30
C PHE A 161 -25.38 -14.69 6.37
N LEU A 162 -25.08 -15.00 5.12
CA LEU A 162 -24.62 -14.00 4.13
C LEU A 162 -25.69 -12.91 3.91
N ASP A 163 -26.95 -13.30 3.86
CA ASP A 163 -28.08 -12.43 3.57
C ASP A 163 -28.56 -11.63 4.80
N LYS A 164 -27.91 -11.77 5.97
CA LYS A 164 -28.28 -11.03 7.18
C LYS A 164 -27.94 -9.55 7.09
N PRO A 165 -28.95 -8.65 7.22
CA PRO A 165 -28.67 -7.21 7.31
C PRO A 165 -27.74 -6.84 8.48
N GLU A 166 -27.84 -7.58 9.61
CA GLU A 166 -27.01 -7.34 10.78
C GLU A 166 -25.51 -7.62 10.50
N LEU A 167 -25.20 -8.60 9.64
CA LEU A 167 -23.84 -8.86 9.21
C LEU A 167 -23.31 -7.71 8.35
N TYR A 168 -24.13 -7.25 7.42
CA TYR A 168 -23.78 -6.12 6.57
C TYR A 168 -23.51 -4.85 7.40
N GLN A 169 -24.39 -4.54 8.34
CA GLN A 169 -24.22 -3.40 9.24
C GLN A 169 -22.99 -3.55 10.13
N ALA A 170 -22.74 -4.74 10.67
CA ALA A 170 -21.53 -4.99 11.46
C ALA A 170 -20.24 -4.85 10.63
N TYR A 171 -20.31 -5.15 9.34
CA TYR A 171 -19.21 -4.93 8.40
C TYR A 171 -18.98 -3.44 8.13
N LEU A 172 -20.05 -2.66 7.90
CA LEU A 172 -19.95 -1.21 7.76
C LEU A 172 -19.31 -0.57 9.00
N GLU A 173 -19.78 -0.93 10.20
CA GLU A 173 -19.19 -0.46 11.46
C GLU A 173 -17.71 -0.85 11.60
N ALA A 174 -17.34 -2.03 11.11
CA ALA A 174 -15.95 -2.50 11.17
C ALA A 174 -15.03 -1.68 10.29
N ILE A 175 -15.41 -1.39 9.04
CA ILE A 175 -14.55 -0.66 8.09
C ILE A 175 -14.32 0.81 8.48
N GLU A 176 -15.18 1.42 9.28
CA GLU A 176 -14.93 2.74 9.87
C GLU A 176 -13.75 2.74 10.84
N SER A 177 -13.53 1.61 11.52
CA SER A 177 -12.51 1.49 12.55
C SER A 177 -11.11 1.38 11.94
N LYS A 178 -10.14 2.11 12.50
CA LYS A 178 -8.72 1.97 12.18
C LYS A 178 -8.14 0.60 12.53
N SER A 179 -8.80 -0.16 13.42
CA SER A 179 -8.40 -1.53 13.73
C SER A 179 -8.74 -2.53 12.62
N TYR A 180 -9.64 -2.15 11.71
CA TYR A 180 -9.99 -2.98 10.56
C TYR A 180 -9.01 -2.73 9.41
N PHE A 181 -8.22 -3.71 9.04
CA PHE A 181 -7.43 -3.64 7.81
C PHE A 181 -8.11 -4.46 6.71
N PRO A 182 -8.08 -3.99 5.44
CA PRO A 182 -8.69 -4.71 4.33
C PRO A 182 -8.07 -6.10 4.16
N PHE A 183 -8.93 -7.11 3.92
CA PHE A 183 -8.46 -8.44 3.50
C PHE A 183 -8.05 -8.41 2.03
N ILE A 184 -7.25 -9.37 1.63
CA ILE A 184 -6.86 -9.53 0.22
C ILE A 184 -8.10 -9.67 -0.70
N GLY A 185 -9.20 -10.24 -0.19
CA GLY A 185 -10.47 -10.34 -0.90
C GLY A 185 -11.18 -9.00 -1.13
N GLU A 186 -10.87 -7.95 -0.36
CA GLU A 186 -11.49 -6.63 -0.50
C GLU A 186 -10.72 -5.73 -1.48
N ILE A 187 -9.47 -6.09 -1.82
CA ILE A 187 -8.62 -5.25 -2.66
C ILE A 187 -9.20 -5.06 -4.06
N SER A 188 -9.91 -6.05 -4.60
CA SER A 188 -10.58 -5.91 -5.90
C SER A 188 -11.62 -4.77 -5.90
N MET A 189 -12.40 -4.67 -4.83
CA MET A 189 -13.35 -3.57 -4.65
C MET A 189 -12.65 -2.24 -4.47
N LEU A 190 -11.61 -2.18 -3.65
CA LEU A 190 -10.83 -0.95 -3.42
C LEU A 190 -10.10 -0.50 -4.69
N ALA A 191 -9.57 -1.44 -5.49
CA ALA A 191 -8.98 -1.16 -6.80
C ALA A 191 -10.01 -0.55 -7.76
N SER A 192 -11.25 -1.07 -7.75
CA SER A 192 -12.35 -0.56 -8.58
C SER A 192 -12.79 0.83 -8.14
N LEU A 193 -12.94 1.06 -6.83
CA LEU A 193 -13.27 2.36 -6.26
C LEU A 193 -12.22 3.43 -6.60
N ALA A 194 -10.96 3.09 -6.52
CA ALA A 194 -9.85 3.98 -6.81
C ALA A 194 -9.52 4.08 -8.32
N ASN A 195 -10.15 3.24 -9.16
CA ASN A 195 -9.81 3.09 -10.57
C ASN A 195 -8.31 2.88 -10.83
N ILE A 196 -7.68 2.03 -10.01
CA ILE A 196 -6.25 1.76 -10.04
C ILE A 196 -5.97 0.25 -10.08
N GLU A 197 -4.97 -0.17 -10.85
CA GLU A 197 -4.45 -1.53 -10.79
C GLU A 197 -3.61 -1.71 -9.53
N ILE A 198 -3.93 -2.68 -8.68
CA ILE A 198 -3.18 -2.98 -7.46
C ILE A 198 -2.53 -4.36 -7.58
N ASN A 199 -1.21 -4.40 -7.49
CA ASN A 199 -0.43 -5.62 -7.44
C ASN A 199 -0.05 -5.91 -5.99
N VAL A 200 -0.50 -7.04 -5.46
CA VAL A 200 -0.20 -7.47 -4.08
C VAL A 200 0.77 -8.63 -4.11
N TYR A 201 1.92 -8.42 -3.50
CA TYR A 201 2.85 -9.49 -3.19
C TYR A 201 2.61 -9.97 -1.77
N TYR A 202 2.70 -11.28 -1.57
CA TYR A 202 2.57 -11.90 -0.25
C TYR A 202 3.36 -13.20 -0.23
N LYS A 203 3.66 -13.69 0.96
CA LYS A 203 4.37 -14.95 1.14
C LYS A 203 3.38 -16.07 1.42
N ASP A 204 3.38 -17.10 0.56
CA ASP A 204 2.66 -18.35 0.80
C ASP A 204 3.65 -19.52 0.80
N ASN A 205 3.61 -20.34 1.87
CA ASN A 205 4.43 -21.56 2.01
C ASN A 205 5.91 -21.40 1.62
N ASN A 206 6.55 -20.27 1.98
CA ASN A 206 7.94 -19.90 1.65
C ASN A 206 8.19 -19.43 0.22
N SER A 207 7.19 -19.33 -0.66
CA SER A 207 7.28 -18.65 -1.95
C SER A 207 6.67 -17.26 -1.88
N GLU A 208 7.25 -16.30 -2.60
CA GLU A 208 6.61 -15.01 -2.84
C GLU A 208 5.66 -15.15 -4.03
N GLU A 209 4.40 -14.81 -3.80
CA GLU A 209 3.33 -14.86 -4.80
C GLU A 209 2.82 -13.48 -5.10
N GLN A 210 2.33 -13.29 -6.30
CA GLN A 210 1.72 -12.05 -6.75
C GLN A 210 0.26 -12.28 -7.10
N LYS A 211 -0.61 -11.39 -6.61
CA LYS A 211 -2.00 -11.31 -7.03
C LYS A 211 -2.27 -9.93 -7.60
N LYS A 212 -2.80 -9.90 -8.82
CA LYS A 212 -3.13 -8.69 -9.54
C LYS A 212 -4.64 -8.41 -9.41
N PHE A 213 -4.98 -7.18 -9.07
CA PHE A 213 -6.35 -6.68 -8.99
C PHE A 213 -6.50 -5.53 -9.98
N GLU A 214 -7.27 -5.77 -11.02
CA GLU A 214 -7.64 -4.77 -12.00
C GLU A 214 -8.95 -4.09 -11.57
N PRO A 215 -9.12 -2.79 -11.83
CA PRO A 215 -10.39 -2.12 -11.57
C PRO A 215 -11.49 -2.72 -12.45
N ASP A 216 -12.64 -2.97 -11.82
CA ASP A 216 -13.85 -3.42 -12.51
C ASP A 216 -14.92 -2.33 -12.43
N PRO A 217 -15.12 -1.56 -13.51
CA PRO A 217 -16.14 -0.51 -13.52
C PRO A 217 -17.55 -1.00 -13.20
N GLN A 218 -17.86 -2.27 -13.46
CA GLN A 218 -19.17 -2.85 -13.17
C GLN A 218 -19.44 -3.01 -11.67
N MET A 219 -18.41 -2.99 -10.83
CA MET A 219 -18.60 -2.97 -9.36
C MET A 219 -19.19 -1.66 -8.85
N ILE A 220 -19.01 -0.57 -9.61
CA ILE A 220 -19.37 0.79 -9.19
C ILE A 220 -20.60 1.27 -9.95
N ASN A 221 -20.71 0.90 -11.22
CA ASN A 221 -21.81 1.33 -12.09
C ASN A 221 -22.87 0.23 -12.16
N ASN A 222 -24.08 0.59 -11.78
CA ASN A 222 -25.24 -0.26 -12.05
C ASN A 222 -25.48 -0.35 -13.56
N ASP A 223 -25.95 -1.52 -14.02
CA ASP A 223 -26.41 -1.75 -15.38
C ASP A 223 -27.42 -0.65 -15.82
N ASP A 224 -27.43 -0.32 -17.11
CA ASP A 224 -28.25 0.77 -17.68
C ASP A 224 -29.74 0.74 -17.34
N GLN A 225 -30.28 -0.41 -16.93
CA GLN A 225 -31.68 -0.56 -16.52
C GLN A 225 -31.97 0.05 -15.12
N LEU A 226 -31.01 0.14 -14.23
CA LEU A 226 -31.14 0.75 -12.90
C LEU A 226 -30.72 2.22 -12.89
N ASN A 227 -30.02 2.68 -13.91
CA ASN A 227 -29.56 4.08 -14.07
C ASN A 227 -30.71 5.10 -14.15
N GLN A 228 -31.97 4.68 -14.36
CA GLN A 228 -33.13 5.57 -14.33
C GLN A 228 -33.55 5.97 -12.90
N VAL A 229 -33.11 5.24 -11.88
CA VAL A 229 -33.50 5.48 -10.47
C VAL A 229 -32.43 6.21 -9.68
N PHE A 230 -31.17 6.02 -10.03
CA PHE A 230 -30.03 6.63 -9.32
C PHE A 230 -29.17 7.43 -10.29
N SER A 231 -29.06 8.73 -10.09
CA SER A 231 -28.20 9.57 -10.92
C SER A 231 -26.75 9.11 -10.77
N ARG A 232 -26.06 8.96 -11.89
CA ARG A 232 -24.60 8.65 -11.98
C ARG A 232 -23.70 9.51 -11.08
N GLU A 233 -24.20 10.68 -10.69
CA GLU A 233 -23.47 11.63 -9.85
C GLU A 233 -23.32 11.17 -8.37
N SER A 234 -24.21 10.28 -7.92
CA SER A 234 -24.16 9.75 -6.54
C SER A 234 -22.97 8.81 -6.28
N TYR A 235 -22.38 8.25 -7.34
CA TYR A 235 -21.31 7.25 -7.26
C TYR A 235 -19.92 7.77 -7.64
N LYS A 236 -19.77 9.04 -7.95
CA LYS A 236 -18.46 9.62 -8.17
C LYS A 236 -17.73 9.68 -6.84
N LEU A 237 -16.74 8.81 -6.70
CA LEU A 237 -15.70 9.00 -5.71
C LEU A 237 -15.02 10.33 -6.00
N ASN A 238 -14.59 10.98 -4.96
CA ASN A 238 -13.84 12.22 -5.07
C ASN A 238 -12.48 11.94 -5.73
N ASP A 239 -12.39 12.16 -7.05
CA ASP A 239 -11.17 11.95 -7.84
C ASP A 239 -9.97 12.73 -7.27
N GLU A 240 -10.22 13.88 -6.64
CA GLU A 240 -9.18 14.65 -5.95
C GLU A 240 -8.60 13.90 -4.75
N LEU A 241 -9.42 13.06 -4.08
CA LEU A 241 -8.99 12.28 -2.93
C LEU A 241 -8.14 11.08 -3.32
N TRP A 242 -8.57 10.34 -4.36
CA TRP A 242 -7.94 9.08 -4.75
C TRP A 242 -6.76 9.27 -5.72
N GLY A 243 -6.65 10.44 -6.35
CA GLY A 243 -5.56 10.79 -7.25
C GLY A 243 -5.65 10.12 -8.62
N SER A 244 -4.62 10.33 -9.46
CA SER A 244 -4.57 9.90 -10.86
C SER A 244 -3.58 8.76 -11.13
N LYS A 245 -3.33 7.91 -10.16
CA LYS A 245 -2.41 6.77 -10.33
C LYS A 245 -3.07 5.68 -11.16
N GLU A 246 -2.34 5.10 -12.11
CA GLU A 246 -2.83 3.99 -12.92
C GLU A 246 -2.53 2.63 -12.27
N ARG A 247 -1.38 2.52 -11.60
CA ARG A 247 -0.90 1.25 -11.03
C ARG A 247 -0.13 1.46 -9.75
N GLU A 248 -0.28 0.50 -8.82
CA GLU A 248 0.53 0.49 -7.61
C GLU A 248 0.89 -0.93 -7.18
N THR A 249 2.00 -1.06 -6.50
CA THR A 249 2.49 -2.35 -5.99
C THR A 249 2.67 -2.28 -4.48
N ILE A 250 2.07 -3.25 -3.78
CA ILE A 250 2.12 -3.34 -2.32
C ILE A 250 2.51 -4.74 -1.88
N TYR A 251 2.97 -4.88 -0.65
CA TYR A 251 3.29 -6.15 -0.01
C TYR A 251 2.41 -6.38 1.21
N LEU A 252 1.78 -7.55 1.29
CA LEU A 252 1.03 -7.99 2.47
C LEU A 252 1.90 -8.91 3.32
N GLY A 253 2.28 -8.44 4.51
CA GLY A 253 3.01 -9.20 5.52
C GLY A 253 2.22 -9.33 6.82
N GLY A 254 1.63 -10.50 7.07
CA GLY A 254 0.72 -10.69 8.20
C GLY A 254 -0.49 -9.75 8.11
N ASN A 255 -0.58 -8.80 9.05
CA ASN A 255 -1.67 -7.83 9.12
C ASN A 255 -1.28 -6.43 8.65
N HIS A 256 -0.21 -6.31 7.86
CA HIS A 256 0.33 -5.02 7.47
C HIS A 256 0.58 -4.93 5.98
N TYR A 257 0.17 -3.81 5.39
CA TYR A 257 0.49 -3.46 4.01
C TYR A 257 1.67 -2.51 3.97
N SER A 258 2.66 -2.84 3.16
CA SER A 258 3.83 -2.02 2.86
C SER A 258 3.81 -1.63 1.39
N ARG A 259 4.34 -0.46 1.04
CA ARG A 259 4.67 -0.16 -0.35
C ARG A 259 5.71 -1.17 -0.84
N ALA A 260 5.66 -1.59 -2.08
CA ALA A 260 6.61 -2.52 -2.63
C ALA A 260 7.07 -2.09 -4.03
N GLU A 261 8.30 -2.47 -4.36
CA GLU A 261 8.87 -2.33 -5.69
C GLU A 261 9.53 -3.64 -6.10
N ILE A 262 9.42 -3.96 -7.39
CA ILE A 262 10.11 -5.10 -7.95
C ILE A 262 11.41 -4.60 -8.54
N VAL A 263 12.51 -5.03 -7.95
CA VAL A 263 13.85 -4.63 -8.38
C VAL A 263 14.54 -5.85 -8.99
N THR A 264 15.04 -5.72 -10.21
CA THR A 264 15.87 -6.74 -10.82
C THR A 264 17.27 -6.68 -10.21
N GLN A 265 17.97 -7.83 -10.18
CA GLN A 265 19.37 -7.85 -9.71
C GLN A 265 20.26 -6.87 -10.49
N GLU A 266 19.95 -6.67 -11.78
CA GLU A 266 20.66 -5.72 -12.62
C GLU A 266 20.45 -4.28 -12.14
N LEU A 267 19.23 -3.90 -11.76
CA LEU A 267 18.93 -2.57 -11.24
C LEU A 267 19.59 -2.35 -9.87
N ILE A 268 19.58 -3.37 -8.99
CA ILE A 268 20.28 -3.31 -7.70
C ILE A 268 21.78 -3.09 -7.93
N ARG A 269 22.37 -3.83 -8.87
CA ARG A 269 23.77 -3.68 -9.22
C ARG A 269 24.09 -2.26 -9.74
N GLN A 270 23.24 -1.72 -10.63
CA GLN A 270 23.41 -0.37 -11.16
C GLN A 270 23.29 0.70 -10.05
N GLN A 271 22.34 0.56 -9.14
CA GLN A 271 22.20 1.47 -8.00
C GLN A 271 23.41 1.41 -7.09
N GLN A 272 23.89 0.21 -6.79
CA GLN A 272 25.07 0.02 -5.95
C GLN A 272 26.35 0.56 -6.62
N GLU A 273 26.53 0.33 -7.92
CA GLU A 273 27.63 0.93 -8.70
C GLU A 273 27.55 2.46 -8.70
N GLN A 274 26.37 3.03 -8.74
CA GLN A 274 26.18 4.49 -8.68
C GLN A 274 26.47 5.04 -7.27
N GLU A 275 26.02 4.36 -6.21
CA GLU A 275 26.32 4.75 -4.83
C GLU A 275 27.82 4.65 -4.53
N ASP A 276 28.46 3.57 -4.95
CA ASP A 276 29.90 3.36 -4.81
C ASP A 276 30.69 4.42 -5.59
N PHE A 277 30.23 4.78 -6.79
CA PHE A 277 30.81 5.87 -7.57
C PHE A 277 30.71 7.23 -6.86
N LEU A 278 29.53 7.56 -6.32
CA LEU A 278 29.33 8.82 -5.59
C LEU A 278 30.19 8.87 -4.31
N LEU A 279 30.32 7.75 -3.60
CA LEU A 279 31.17 7.65 -2.42
C LEU A 279 32.65 7.81 -2.80
N ALA A 280 33.11 7.14 -3.85
CA ALA A 280 34.46 7.25 -4.35
C ALA A 280 34.77 8.70 -4.80
N LYS A 281 33.85 9.31 -5.53
CA LYS A 281 33.94 10.72 -5.95
C LYS A 281 34.11 11.64 -4.73
N LYS A 282 33.29 11.45 -3.69
CA LYS A 282 33.35 12.26 -2.47
C LYS A 282 34.69 12.12 -1.74
N LEU A 283 35.17 10.88 -1.57
CA LEU A 283 36.47 10.62 -0.93
C LEU A 283 37.61 11.26 -1.69
N GLN A 284 37.65 11.18 -3.03
CA GLN A 284 38.67 11.78 -3.85
C GLN A 284 38.59 13.30 -3.83
N LEU A 285 37.41 13.89 -3.80
CA LEU A 285 37.24 15.32 -3.66
C LEU A 285 37.78 15.81 -2.30
N ASP A 286 37.48 15.10 -1.21
CA ASP A 286 37.97 15.44 0.11
C ASP A 286 39.52 15.32 0.16
N GLU A 287 40.12 14.32 -0.49
CA GLU A 287 41.59 14.17 -0.63
C GLU A 287 42.21 15.29 -1.46
N ILE A 288 41.59 15.70 -2.58
CA ILE A 288 42.05 16.84 -3.39
C ILE A 288 42.05 18.14 -2.55
N LEU A 289 40.98 18.39 -1.81
CA LEU A 289 40.81 19.57 -0.97
C LEU A 289 41.87 19.62 0.14
N GLU A 290 42.15 18.49 0.80
CA GLU A 290 43.17 18.37 1.82
C GLU A 290 44.58 18.57 1.22
N TYR A 291 44.87 17.91 0.11
CA TYR A 291 46.17 17.99 -0.56
C TYR A 291 46.51 19.41 -1.09
N CYS A 292 45.49 20.09 -1.61
CA CYS A 292 45.63 21.47 -2.10
C CYS A 292 45.56 22.52 -1.00
N ASN A 293 45.36 22.11 0.28
CA ASN A 293 45.18 22.97 1.42
C ASN A 293 44.15 24.09 1.18
N VAL A 294 43.05 23.72 0.48
CA VAL A 294 41.94 24.62 0.18
C VAL A 294 41.21 24.92 1.48
N SER A 295 40.97 26.20 1.72
CA SER A 295 40.31 26.64 2.95
C SER A 295 38.89 25.98 3.06
N LYS A 296 38.36 25.89 4.30
CA LYS A 296 36.99 25.38 4.52
C LYS A 296 35.91 26.36 4.04
N ASP A 297 36.31 27.38 3.26
CA ASP A 297 35.36 28.31 2.66
C ASP A 297 34.50 27.59 1.62
N ILE A 298 33.20 27.74 1.78
CA ILE A 298 32.19 27.05 0.96
C ILE A 298 32.30 27.39 -0.53
N SER A 299 32.75 28.63 -0.84
CA SER A 299 32.90 29.10 -2.23
C SER A 299 34.11 28.46 -2.92
N GLU A 300 35.24 28.33 -2.25
CA GLU A 300 36.44 27.69 -2.80
C GLU A 300 36.22 26.18 -2.98
N ARG A 301 35.53 25.52 -2.05
CA ARG A 301 35.16 24.12 -2.14
C ARG A 301 34.24 23.86 -3.35
N ALA A 302 33.21 24.68 -3.55
CA ALA A 302 32.26 24.55 -4.69
C ALA A 302 32.97 24.72 -6.05
N GLU A 303 33.99 25.57 -6.13
CA GLU A 303 34.76 25.72 -7.37
C GLU A 303 35.65 24.51 -7.67
N VAL A 304 36.25 23.90 -6.65
CA VAL A 304 37.03 22.67 -6.80
C VAL A 304 36.11 21.53 -7.23
N GLU A 305 34.95 21.38 -6.59
CA GLU A 305 33.95 20.38 -6.94
C GLU A 305 33.47 20.53 -8.38
N LYS A 306 33.15 21.73 -8.79
CA LYS A 306 32.76 22.05 -10.16
C LYS A 306 33.83 21.64 -11.17
N ARG A 307 35.12 21.99 -10.91
CA ARG A 307 36.21 21.64 -11.81
C ARG A 307 36.44 20.13 -11.88
N PHE A 308 36.33 19.45 -10.76
CA PHE A 308 36.43 18.01 -10.72
C PHE A 308 35.34 17.35 -11.53
N ASP A 309 34.10 17.84 -11.45
CA ASP A 309 32.94 17.34 -12.25
C ASP A 309 33.14 17.60 -13.76
N GLU A 310 33.63 18.77 -14.14
CA GLU A 310 33.98 19.07 -15.51
C GLU A 310 35.00 18.07 -16.09
N LEU A 311 36.07 17.80 -15.31
CA LEU A 311 37.10 16.85 -15.72
C LEU A 311 36.64 15.41 -15.78
N LEU A 312 35.69 14.99 -14.92
CA LEU A 312 35.04 13.67 -14.99
C LEU A 312 34.23 13.53 -16.29
N VAL A 313 33.54 14.58 -16.72
CA VAL A 313 32.81 14.57 -17.98
C VAL A 313 33.77 14.60 -19.18
N GLU A 314 34.79 15.44 -19.16
CA GLU A 314 35.80 15.56 -20.23
C GLU A 314 36.57 14.23 -20.43
N ASN A 315 36.78 13.46 -19.35
CA ASN A 315 37.55 12.21 -19.35
C ASN A 315 36.67 10.99 -19.07
N ALA A 316 35.44 10.94 -19.57
CA ALA A 316 34.46 9.89 -19.28
C ALA A 316 34.97 8.45 -19.53
N ASN A 317 35.99 8.27 -20.36
CA ASN A 317 36.65 6.98 -20.63
C ASN A 317 38.08 6.89 -20.03
N GLY A 318 38.51 7.89 -19.28
CA GLY A 318 39.83 7.97 -18.68
C GLY A 318 39.89 7.28 -17.32
N LYS A 319 41.12 7.13 -16.79
CA LYS A 319 41.29 6.66 -15.41
C LYS A 319 41.02 7.81 -14.46
N ILE A 320 40.33 7.52 -13.36
CA ILE A 320 39.98 8.54 -12.36
C ILE A 320 41.22 9.20 -11.71
N CYS A 321 42.36 8.48 -11.63
CA CYS A 321 43.64 9.05 -11.17
C CYS A 321 44.14 10.18 -12.09
N ASP A 322 43.94 10.05 -13.41
CA ASP A 322 44.38 11.10 -14.35
C ASP A 322 43.53 12.37 -14.16
N VAL A 323 42.21 12.19 -13.85
CA VAL A 323 41.31 13.30 -13.50
C VAL A 323 41.69 13.98 -12.21
N VAL A 324 42.06 13.19 -11.18
CA VAL A 324 42.53 13.73 -9.88
C VAL A 324 43.84 14.53 -10.05
N GLU A 325 44.85 13.97 -10.76
CA GLU A 325 46.10 14.65 -11.03
C GLU A 325 45.89 15.94 -11.80
N GLN A 326 45.05 15.94 -12.81
CA GLN A 326 44.75 17.15 -13.59
C GLN A 326 44.03 18.20 -12.73
N CYS A 327 43.05 17.79 -11.91
CA CYS A 327 42.32 18.68 -11.02
C CYS A 327 43.28 19.36 -10.01
N VAL A 328 44.15 18.59 -9.38
CA VAL A 328 45.17 19.09 -8.46
C VAL A 328 46.08 20.08 -9.14
N SER A 329 46.51 19.79 -10.39
CA SER A 329 47.38 20.71 -11.18
C SER A 329 46.69 22.03 -11.45
N ASP A 330 45.42 21.98 -11.90
CA ASP A 330 44.62 23.17 -12.23
C ASP A 330 44.40 24.08 -10.99
N ILE A 331 44.11 23.46 -9.85
CA ILE A 331 43.89 24.18 -8.59
C ILE A 331 45.18 24.86 -8.11
N LYS A 332 46.31 24.15 -8.14
CA LYS A 332 47.61 24.72 -7.74
C LYS A 332 48.01 25.90 -8.61
N GLN A 333 47.84 25.79 -9.93
CA GLN A 333 48.13 26.91 -10.82
C GLN A 333 47.24 28.13 -10.53
N ARG A 334 46.01 27.89 -10.12
CA ARG A 334 45.06 28.96 -9.77
C ARG A 334 45.43 29.65 -8.48
N ILE A 335 45.82 28.90 -7.45
CA ILE A 335 46.30 29.42 -6.18
C ILE A 335 47.53 30.30 -6.42
N GLU A 336 48.53 29.79 -7.17
CA GLU A 336 49.76 30.57 -7.50
C GLU A 336 49.45 31.87 -8.27
N ARG A 337 48.49 31.86 -9.18
CA ARG A 337 48.06 33.08 -9.92
C ARG A 337 47.42 34.10 -8.97
N SER A 338 46.56 33.63 -8.08
CA SER A 338 45.88 34.50 -7.11
C SER A 338 46.88 35.13 -6.10
N GLU A 339 47.87 34.39 -5.65
CA GLU A 339 48.95 34.92 -4.82
C GLU A 339 49.81 35.95 -5.54
N LYS A 340 50.20 35.70 -6.80
CA LYS A 340 50.92 36.67 -7.62
C LYS A 340 50.13 37.96 -7.85
N GLN A 341 48.84 37.89 -8.00
CA GLN A 341 47.96 39.06 -8.15
C GLN A 341 47.86 39.86 -6.84
N LYS A 342 47.85 39.23 -5.67
CA LYS A 342 47.87 39.90 -4.37
C LYS A 342 49.18 40.66 -4.13
N PHE A 343 50.31 40.16 -4.65
CA PHE A 343 51.62 40.84 -4.54
C PHE A 343 51.81 41.97 -5.58
N LEU A 344 51.02 42.00 -6.66
CA LEU A 344 51.13 43.01 -7.72
C LEU A 344 50.12 44.17 -7.55
N SER A 345 49.26 44.14 -6.54
CA SER A 345 48.37 45.26 -6.23
C SER A 345 49.18 46.34 -5.49
N PRO A 346 49.36 47.57 -6.06
CA PRO A 346 50.12 48.62 -5.36
C PRO A 346 49.29 49.05 -4.14
N SER A 347 49.97 49.04 -2.99
CA SER A 347 49.49 49.67 -1.78
C SER A 347 49.21 51.15 -2.07
N CYS A 348 47.96 51.50 -2.24
CA CYS A 348 47.55 52.90 -2.38
C CYS A 348 47.46 53.52 -0.98
N SER A 349 48.49 54.36 -0.74
CA SER A 349 48.52 55.61 0.05
C SER A 349 47.71 55.66 1.35
N MET A 350 48.48 55.79 2.41
CA MET A 350 48.07 56.47 3.62
C MET A 350 47.48 57.84 3.32
N GLU A 351 46.25 58.09 3.66
CA GLU A 351 45.74 59.43 3.97
C GLU A 351 45.68 59.59 5.47
N GLU A 352 46.48 60.56 5.95
CA GLU A 352 46.49 61.06 7.32
C GLU A 352 45.09 61.63 7.72
N PRO A 353 44.69 61.46 8.97
CA PRO A 353 43.48 62.09 9.46
C PRO A 353 43.68 63.59 9.73
N ARG A 354 43.08 64.46 8.95
CA ARG A 354 42.90 65.88 9.30
C ARG A 354 41.95 66.02 10.47
N VAL A 355 42.53 66.42 11.60
CA VAL A 355 41.81 66.94 12.75
C VAL A 355 41.34 68.39 12.44
N THR A 356 40.05 68.64 12.55
CA THR A 356 39.51 70.00 12.76
C THR A 356 38.55 69.98 13.96
N PRO A 357 38.63 71.02 14.84
CA PRO A 357 37.97 71.05 16.13
C PRO A 357 36.66 71.84 16.08
N HIS A 358 35.85 71.70 17.15
CA HIS A 358 34.62 72.39 17.54
C HIS A 358 33.33 71.90 16.90
N GLN A 359 32.34 71.49 17.64
CA GLN A 359 31.65 72.18 18.76
C GLN A 359 30.89 71.19 19.65
N GLN A 360 30.96 71.50 20.92
CA GLN A 360 30.11 71.09 22.04
C GLN A 360 28.66 71.59 21.89
N GLN A 361 27.82 71.03 22.72
CA GLN A 361 26.45 71.45 23.16
C GLN A 361 25.34 70.71 22.43
N GLU A 362 24.35 70.17 23.03
CA GLU A 362 23.69 70.15 24.36
C GLU A 362 22.69 69.02 24.29
N ILE A 363 22.59 68.08 25.25
CA ILE A 363 21.69 68.07 26.44
C ILE A 363 20.20 68.06 26.09
N LEU A 364 19.50 66.99 26.55
CA LEU A 364 18.14 66.87 27.01
C LEU A 364 16.96 66.86 25.97
N ALA A 365 16.37 65.75 25.81
CA ALA A 365 15.02 65.40 26.32
C ALA A 365 14.73 63.91 26.01
#